data_81e607760deff941eb72c607207af339
#
_entry.id   81e607760deff941eb72c607207af339
#
_cell.length_a   1.000
_cell.length_b   1.000
_cell.length_c   1.000
_cell.angle_alpha   90.00
_cell.angle_beta   90.00
_cell.angle_gamma   90.00
#
_symmetry.space_group_name_H-M   'P 1'
#
loop_
_entity.id
_entity.type
_entity.pdbx_description
1 polymer ?
#
loop_
_entity_poly.entity_id
_entity_poly.type
_entity_poly.pdbx_seq_one_letter_code
_entity_poly.pdbx_strand_id
1 'polypeptide(L)'
;EVRPIYLMDGTHEVNETWFTDVKVPVENRIGEENMGWNYAKFLLAHERSGIAGVARSQKAIERIKQIAKYEMNYGEPLIQDPAFARKIAEVELELKSLEYTELRSLSKEAQGKGPGAESSLLKIKGTDIQQACTELAMEAVGYYANPWIQERSGSNFSVGPTHSVDRSGQYFNFRKASIYGGSNEIQRNIIAKMILGL
;
A
#
# COMPACT_ATOMS: atom_id res chain seq x y z
N GLU A 1 -12.21 -1.40 -26.05
CA GLU A 1 -11.19 -2.43 -26.03
C GLU A 1 -10.48 -2.40 -24.68
N VAL A 2 -10.25 -3.60 -24.10
CA VAL A 2 -9.55 -3.74 -22.83
C VAL A 2 -8.36 -4.64 -23.05
N ARG A 3 -7.16 -4.16 -22.68
CA ARG A 3 -5.90 -4.90 -22.80
C ARG A 3 -5.29 -5.12 -21.44
N PRO A 4 -4.89 -6.36 -21.07
CA PRO A 4 -4.27 -6.63 -19.78
C PRO A 4 -2.87 -5.99 -19.70
N ILE A 5 -2.54 -5.47 -18.51
CA ILE A 5 -1.19 -5.03 -18.15
C ILE A 5 -0.65 -5.99 -17.09
N TYR A 6 0.44 -6.67 -17.41
CA TYR A 6 1.14 -7.52 -16.46
C TYR A 6 2.11 -6.68 -15.64
N LEU A 7 2.01 -6.78 -14.33
CA LEU A 7 2.81 -6.02 -13.39
C LEU A 7 4.20 -6.66 -13.18
N MET A 8 5.05 -5.99 -12.43
CA MET A 8 6.43 -6.41 -12.17
C MET A 8 6.52 -7.75 -11.40
N ASP A 9 5.47 -8.09 -10.65
CA ASP A 9 5.30 -9.37 -9.96
C ASP A 9 4.74 -10.50 -10.87
N GLY A 10 4.52 -10.20 -12.15
CA GLY A 10 3.96 -11.15 -13.12
C GLY A 10 2.43 -11.34 -13.01
N THR A 11 1.75 -10.63 -12.12
CA THR A 11 0.29 -10.71 -11.99
C THR A 11 -0.44 -9.73 -12.93
N HIS A 12 -1.71 -9.99 -13.16
CA HIS A 12 -2.61 -9.12 -13.91
C HIS A 12 -3.64 -8.51 -12.95
N GLU A 13 -3.48 -7.24 -12.62
CA GLU A 13 -4.41 -6.50 -11.75
C GLU A 13 -5.07 -5.31 -12.44
N VAL A 14 -4.44 -4.77 -13.47
CA VAL A 14 -4.88 -3.55 -14.14
C VAL A 14 -4.92 -3.74 -15.64
N ASN A 15 -5.73 -2.89 -16.30
CA ASN A 15 -5.93 -2.93 -17.74
C ASN A 15 -5.72 -1.56 -18.36
N GLU A 16 -5.27 -1.55 -19.60
CA GLU A 16 -5.41 -0.43 -20.51
C GLU A 16 -6.80 -0.49 -21.13
N THR A 17 -7.53 0.62 -21.08
CA THR A 17 -8.91 0.70 -21.61
C THR A 17 -9.00 1.79 -22.65
N TRP A 18 -9.44 1.42 -23.84
CA TRP A 18 -9.62 2.32 -24.97
C TRP A 18 -11.10 2.55 -25.25
N PHE A 19 -11.49 3.82 -25.36
CA PHE A 19 -12.84 4.25 -25.71
C PHE A 19 -12.80 4.88 -27.10
N THR A 20 -13.31 4.17 -28.11
CA THR A 20 -13.39 4.66 -29.49
C THR A 20 -14.85 4.68 -29.90
N ASP A 21 -15.37 5.88 -30.20
CA ASP A 21 -16.74 6.12 -30.63
C ASP A 21 -17.82 5.50 -29.71
N VAL A 22 -17.55 5.45 -28.41
CA VAL A 22 -18.47 4.88 -27.41
C VAL A 22 -19.67 5.81 -27.25
N LYS A 23 -20.87 5.28 -27.53
CA LYS A 23 -22.13 6.00 -27.34
C LYS A 23 -22.65 5.77 -25.91
N VAL A 24 -22.88 6.87 -25.19
CA VAL A 24 -23.43 6.84 -23.83
C VAL A 24 -24.74 7.63 -23.82
N PRO A 25 -25.85 7.09 -23.30
CA PRO A 25 -27.09 7.83 -23.15
C PRO A 25 -26.90 9.10 -22.32
N VAL A 26 -27.56 10.19 -22.72
CA VAL A 26 -27.41 11.51 -22.06
C VAL A 26 -27.88 11.45 -20.59
N GLU A 27 -28.88 10.64 -20.30
CA GLU A 27 -29.40 10.40 -18.94
C GLU A 27 -28.39 9.75 -17.99
N ASN A 28 -27.33 9.14 -18.51
CA ASN A 28 -26.25 8.58 -17.70
C ASN A 28 -25.22 9.63 -17.24
N ARG A 29 -25.43 10.89 -17.61
CA ARG A 29 -24.56 11.98 -17.16
C ARG A 29 -24.74 12.20 -15.65
N ILE A 30 -23.62 12.22 -14.92
CA ILE A 30 -23.58 12.52 -13.49
C ILE A 30 -23.24 14.01 -13.32
N GLY A 31 -24.20 14.74 -12.72
CA GLY A 31 -24.04 16.17 -12.45
C GLY A 31 -24.15 17.08 -13.66
N GLU A 32 -23.65 18.29 -13.53
CA GLU A 32 -23.75 19.33 -14.56
C GLU A 32 -22.65 19.23 -15.60
N GLU A 33 -22.96 19.69 -16.81
CA GLU A 33 -22.01 19.72 -17.92
C GLU A 33 -20.82 20.64 -17.59
N ASN A 34 -19.62 20.24 -18.00
CA ASN A 34 -18.35 20.92 -17.76
C ASN A 34 -17.89 21.03 -16.29
N MET A 35 -18.60 20.40 -15.34
CA MET A 35 -18.24 20.39 -13.92
C MET A 35 -17.43 19.16 -13.47
N GLY A 36 -17.06 18.27 -14.38
CA GLY A 36 -16.39 17.01 -14.08
C GLY A 36 -15.12 17.15 -13.23
N TRP A 37 -14.31 18.19 -13.47
CA TRP A 37 -13.11 18.45 -12.67
C TRP A 37 -13.43 18.77 -11.20
N ASN A 38 -14.51 19.46 -10.93
CA ASN A 38 -14.95 19.76 -9.57
C ASN A 38 -15.38 18.49 -8.84
N TYR A 39 -16.10 17.59 -9.52
CA TYR A 39 -16.51 16.30 -8.98
C TYR A 39 -15.29 15.39 -8.72
N ALA A 40 -14.34 15.35 -9.67
CA ALA A 40 -13.10 14.61 -9.50
C ALA A 40 -12.27 15.11 -8.30
N LYS A 41 -12.13 16.43 -8.12
CA LYS A 41 -11.43 17.01 -6.96
C LYS A 41 -12.11 16.64 -5.64
N PHE A 42 -13.43 16.66 -5.61
CA PHE A 42 -14.19 16.27 -4.42
C PHE A 42 -13.93 14.79 -4.07
N LEU A 43 -14.05 13.89 -5.04
CA LEU A 43 -13.79 12.46 -4.85
C LEU A 43 -12.35 12.21 -4.35
N LEU A 44 -11.36 12.78 -5.03
CA LEU A 44 -9.94 12.62 -4.69
C LEU A 44 -9.59 13.12 -3.29
N ALA A 45 -10.31 14.12 -2.77
CA ALA A 45 -10.09 14.62 -1.41
C ALA A 45 -10.53 13.58 -0.35
N HIS A 46 -11.60 12.83 -0.60
CA HIS A 46 -12.17 11.87 0.34
C HIS A 46 -11.57 10.46 0.22
N GLU A 47 -11.07 10.09 -0.96
CA GLU A 47 -10.51 8.76 -1.21
C GLU A 47 -9.22 8.48 -0.41
N ARG A 48 -8.46 9.52 -0.09
CA ARG A 48 -7.09 9.39 0.47
C ARG A 48 -7.03 8.83 1.89
N SER A 49 -8.10 8.95 2.68
CA SER A 49 -8.13 8.45 4.06
C SER A 49 -7.94 6.93 4.14
N GLY A 50 -8.47 6.16 3.17
CA GLY A 50 -8.32 4.70 3.12
C GLY A 50 -6.94 4.19 2.70
N ILE A 51 -6.10 5.04 2.08
CA ILE A 51 -4.81 4.64 1.53
C ILE A 51 -3.74 4.43 2.62
N ALA A 52 -3.88 5.08 3.77
CA ALA A 52 -2.95 4.93 4.90
C ALA A 52 -2.73 3.45 5.30
N GLY A 53 -3.79 2.65 5.27
CA GLY A 53 -3.72 1.20 5.44
C GLY A 53 -3.18 0.76 6.79
N VAL A 54 -3.44 1.52 7.86
CA VAL A 54 -2.93 1.26 9.23
C VAL A 54 -3.24 -0.16 9.68
N ALA A 55 -4.49 -0.59 9.63
CA ALA A 55 -4.89 -1.93 10.08
C ALA A 55 -4.23 -3.05 9.24
N ARG A 56 -4.05 -2.82 7.93
CA ARG A 56 -3.34 -3.75 7.05
C ARG A 56 -1.87 -3.89 7.46
N SER A 57 -1.21 -2.78 7.75
CA SER A 57 0.19 -2.76 8.15
C SER A 57 0.39 -3.37 9.55
N GLN A 58 -0.53 -3.15 10.49
CA GLN A 58 -0.54 -3.82 11.79
C GLN A 58 -0.59 -5.35 11.63
N LYS A 59 -1.51 -5.84 10.80
CA LYS A 59 -1.62 -7.27 10.50
C LYS A 59 -0.36 -7.82 9.81
N ALA A 60 0.26 -7.03 8.92
CA ALA A 60 1.49 -7.43 8.24
C ALA A 60 2.66 -7.58 9.23
N ILE A 61 2.87 -6.61 10.12
CA ILE A 61 3.91 -6.68 11.16
C ILE A 61 3.71 -7.88 12.08
N GLU A 62 2.49 -8.13 12.55
CA GLU A 62 2.23 -9.32 13.36
C GLU A 62 2.57 -10.62 12.62
N ARG A 63 2.25 -10.71 11.34
CA ARG A 63 2.61 -11.86 10.51
C ARG A 63 4.14 -12.00 10.36
N ILE A 64 4.85 -10.89 10.16
CA ILE A 64 6.32 -10.88 10.08
C ILE A 64 6.93 -11.39 11.39
N LYS A 65 6.45 -10.92 12.52
CA LYS A 65 6.89 -11.41 13.84
C LYS A 65 6.66 -12.92 14.01
N GLN A 66 5.53 -13.44 13.55
CA GLN A 66 5.27 -14.87 13.59
C GLN A 66 6.25 -15.64 12.70
N ILE A 67 6.50 -15.18 11.47
CA ILE A 67 7.49 -15.78 10.58
C ILE A 67 8.87 -15.79 11.27
N ALA A 68 9.31 -14.66 11.80
CA ALA A 68 10.61 -14.50 12.44
C ALA A 68 10.79 -15.36 13.72
N LYS A 69 9.71 -15.88 14.32
CA LYS A 69 9.77 -16.87 15.41
C LYS A 69 10.10 -18.27 14.90
N TYR A 70 9.75 -18.59 13.65
CA TYR A 70 9.99 -19.89 13.04
C TYR A 70 11.28 -19.93 12.22
N GLU A 71 11.62 -18.83 11.57
CA GLU A 71 12.85 -18.73 10.80
C GLU A 71 14.06 -18.59 11.73
N MET A 72 15.15 -19.27 11.36
CA MET A 72 16.36 -19.35 12.20
C MET A 72 17.51 -18.54 11.57
N ASN A 73 18.25 -17.83 12.41
CA ASN A 73 19.48 -17.15 12.04
C ASN A 73 20.59 -17.63 12.99
N TYR A 74 21.60 -18.32 12.45
CA TYR A 74 22.71 -18.92 13.21
C TYR A 74 22.29 -19.79 14.39
N GLY A 75 21.17 -20.52 14.27
CA GLY A 75 20.68 -21.44 15.29
C GLY A 75 19.71 -20.84 16.29
N GLU A 76 19.46 -19.52 16.23
CA GLU A 76 18.49 -18.83 17.07
C GLU A 76 17.31 -18.29 16.23
N PRO A 77 16.09 -18.17 16.79
CA PRO A 77 14.98 -17.54 16.08
C PRO A 77 15.32 -16.13 15.57
N LEU A 78 15.01 -15.83 14.33
CA LEU A 78 15.31 -14.55 13.71
C LEU A 78 14.75 -13.35 14.50
N ILE A 79 13.64 -13.52 15.20
CA ILE A 79 13.06 -12.47 16.07
C ILE A 79 14.00 -12.04 17.20
N GLN A 80 14.97 -12.90 17.58
CA GLN A 80 15.98 -12.61 18.60
C GLN A 80 17.23 -11.93 18.03
N ASP A 81 17.36 -11.88 16.70
CA ASP A 81 18.43 -11.09 16.05
C ASP A 81 18.22 -9.60 16.33
N PRO A 82 19.16 -8.93 17.01
CA PRO A 82 18.98 -7.52 17.40
C PRO A 82 18.83 -6.57 16.20
N ALA A 83 19.46 -6.90 15.05
CA ALA A 83 19.38 -6.07 13.86
C ALA A 83 18.00 -6.18 13.21
N PHE A 84 17.47 -7.39 13.09
CA PHE A 84 16.12 -7.62 12.56
C PHE A 84 15.04 -7.10 13.51
N ALA A 85 15.16 -7.34 14.81
CA ALA A 85 14.23 -6.84 15.83
C ALA A 85 14.15 -5.30 15.82
N ARG A 86 15.30 -4.60 15.65
CA ARG A 86 15.33 -3.15 15.50
C ARG A 86 14.57 -2.67 14.28
N LYS A 87 14.73 -3.30 13.13
CA LYS A 87 13.98 -2.94 11.91
C LYS A 87 12.47 -3.06 12.09
N ILE A 88 12.02 -4.13 12.77
CA ILE A 88 10.60 -4.29 13.13
C ILE A 88 10.16 -3.12 14.02
N ALA A 89 10.91 -2.81 15.06
CA ALA A 89 10.57 -1.75 16.01
C ALA A 89 10.51 -0.36 15.33
N GLU A 90 11.41 -0.07 14.40
CA GLU A 90 11.40 1.18 13.61
C GLU A 90 10.09 1.31 12.81
N VAL A 91 9.66 0.24 12.13
CA VAL A 91 8.40 0.24 11.37
C VAL A 91 7.20 0.35 12.31
N GLU A 92 7.21 -0.30 13.49
CA GLU A 92 6.15 -0.20 14.49
C GLU A 92 6.00 1.22 15.06
N LEU A 93 7.09 1.92 15.30
CA LEU A 93 7.08 3.31 15.76
C LEU A 93 6.46 4.24 14.70
N GLU A 94 6.86 4.09 13.44
CA GLU A 94 6.28 4.85 12.33
C GLU A 94 4.78 4.53 12.18
N LEU A 95 4.40 3.26 12.27
CA LEU A 95 3.03 2.82 12.17
C LEU A 95 2.17 3.35 13.33
N LYS A 96 2.71 3.38 14.53
CA LYS A 96 2.02 3.96 15.70
C LYS A 96 1.77 5.46 15.53
N SER A 97 2.76 6.17 15.03
CA SER A 97 2.67 7.59 14.68
C SER A 97 1.59 7.85 13.62
N LEU A 98 1.55 6.99 12.59
CA LEU A 98 0.55 7.04 11.52
C LEU A 98 -0.87 6.79 12.06
N GLU A 99 -1.04 5.79 12.92
CA GLU A 99 -2.33 5.44 13.57
C GLU A 99 -2.93 6.65 14.30
N TYR A 100 -2.14 7.31 15.14
CA TYR A 100 -2.62 8.51 15.85
C TYR A 100 -2.93 9.68 14.91
N THR A 101 -2.17 9.81 13.83
CA THR A 101 -2.44 10.83 12.81
C THR A 101 -3.74 10.56 12.08
N GLU A 102 -4.01 9.30 11.71
CA GLU A 102 -5.28 8.86 11.11
C GLU A 102 -6.46 9.12 12.05
N LEU A 103 -6.36 8.71 13.32
CA LEU A 103 -7.41 8.93 14.32
C LEU A 103 -7.71 10.42 14.53
N ARG A 104 -6.69 11.27 14.53
CA ARG A 104 -6.88 12.73 14.61
C ARG A 104 -7.59 13.29 13.37
N SER A 105 -7.25 12.80 12.17
CA SER A 105 -7.92 13.20 10.94
C SER A 105 -9.39 12.80 10.95
N LEU A 106 -9.69 11.55 11.29
CA LEU A 106 -11.06 11.04 11.42
C LEU A 106 -11.89 11.82 12.46
N SER A 107 -11.28 12.19 13.58
CA SER A 107 -11.96 13.02 14.60
C SER A 107 -12.30 14.41 14.09
N LYS A 108 -11.45 15.03 13.25
CA LYS A 108 -11.74 16.33 12.62
C LYS A 108 -12.87 16.20 11.60
N GLU A 109 -12.85 15.15 10.77
CA GLU A 109 -13.88 14.88 9.77
C GLU A 109 -15.25 14.64 10.45
N ALA A 110 -15.29 13.91 11.56
CA ALA A 110 -16.50 13.70 12.35
C ALA A 110 -17.08 15.01 12.93
N GLN A 111 -16.27 16.05 13.08
CA GLN A 111 -16.68 17.40 13.49
C GLN A 111 -17.11 18.28 12.30
N GLY A 112 -17.22 17.73 11.09
CA GLY A 112 -17.60 18.47 9.89
C GLY A 112 -16.47 19.31 9.27
N LYS A 113 -15.22 19.11 9.71
CA LYS A 113 -14.07 19.74 9.10
C LYS A 113 -13.60 18.87 7.93
N GLY A 114 -13.51 19.45 6.75
CA GLY A 114 -13.04 18.73 5.55
C GLY A 114 -11.61 18.20 5.70
N PRO A 115 -11.20 17.28 4.82
CA PRO A 115 -9.85 16.73 4.83
C PRO A 115 -8.80 17.83 4.58
N GLY A 116 -7.78 17.86 5.43
CA GLY A 116 -6.66 18.80 5.36
C GLY A 116 -5.42 18.19 4.68
N ALA A 117 -4.28 18.87 4.81
CA ALA A 117 -2.98 18.41 4.31
C ALA A 117 -2.56 17.06 4.93
N GLU A 118 -3.15 16.71 6.08
CA GLU A 118 -2.92 15.41 6.75
C GLU A 118 -3.26 14.22 5.86
N SER A 119 -4.25 14.31 4.99
CA SER A 119 -4.61 13.22 4.06
C SER A 119 -3.44 12.87 3.11
N SER A 120 -2.69 13.87 2.68
CA SER A 120 -1.47 13.66 1.88
C SER A 120 -0.33 13.05 2.69
N LEU A 121 -0.16 13.46 3.95
CA LEU A 121 0.82 12.85 4.86
C LEU A 121 0.48 11.39 5.15
N LEU A 122 -0.79 11.08 5.42
CA LEU A 122 -1.27 9.71 5.63
C LEU A 122 -0.97 8.82 4.42
N LYS A 123 -1.18 9.33 3.20
CA LYS A 123 -0.84 8.59 1.98
C LYS A 123 0.66 8.33 1.86
N ILE A 124 1.51 9.33 2.02
CA ILE A 124 2.96 9.17 1.91
C ILE A 124 3.45 8.14 2.93
N LYS A 125 3.22 8.39 4.21
CA LYS A 125 3.71 7.53 5.29
C LYS A 125 3.08 6.13 5.26
N GLY A 126 1.79 6.02 4.94
CA GLY A 126 1.13 4.74 4.81
C GLY A 126 1.76 3.86 3.73
N THR A 127 2.07 4.43 2.57
CA THR A 127 2.72 3.68 1.47
C THR A 127 4.17 3.32 1.79
N ASP A 128 4.93 4.19 2.45
CA ASP A 128 6.30 3.91 2.91
C ASP A 128 6.31 2.73 3.89
N ILE A 129 5.40 2.72 4.88
CA ILE A 129 5.27 1.62 5.85
C ILE A 129 4.84 0.32 5.18
N GLN A 130 3.88 0.36 4.25
CA GLN A 130 3.46 -0.83 3.51
C GLN A 130 4.63 -1.43 2.71
N GLN A 131 5.44 -0.61 2.08
CA GLN A 131 6.64 -1.06 1.37
C GLN A 131 7.67 -1.67 2.33
N ALA A 132 7.94 -1.02 3.46
CA ALA A 132 8.82 -1.55 4.50
C ALA A 132 8.35 -2.90 5.05
N CYS A 133 7.04 -3.09 5.25
CA CYS A 133 6.49 -4.38 5.64
C CYS A 133 6.78 -5.49 4.61
N THR A 134 6.68 -5.19 3.32
CA THR A 134 7.01 -6.18 2.27
C THR A 134 8.50 -6.51 2.21
N GLU A 135 9.37 -5.53 2.47
CA GLU A 135 10.82 -5.74 2.60
C GLU A 135 11.16 -6.65 3.79
N LEU A 136 10.62 -6.34 4.96
CA LEU A 136 10.82 -7.15 6.16
C LEU A 136 10.30 -8.58 5.98
N ALA A 137 9.19 -8.76 5.27
CA ALA A 137 8.65 -10.09 4.97
C ALA A 137 9.58 -10.90 4.05
N MET A 138 10.21 -10.26 3.05
CA MET A 138 11.23 -10.91 2.21
C MET A 138 12.48 -11.25 3.02
N GLU A 139 12.98 -10.32 3.82
CA GLU A 139 14.16 -10.52 4.65
C GLU A 139 13.94 -11.66 5.64
N ALA A 140 12.75 -11.75 6.24
CA ALA A 140 12.41 -12.79 7.21
C ALA A 140 12.50 -14.20 6.64
N VAL A 141 12.16 -14.41 5.36
CA VAL A 141 12.22 -15.73 4.72
C VAL A 141 13.53 -15.99 3.97
N GLY A 142 14.41 -15.00 3.89
CA GLY A 142 15.75 -15.13 3.32
C GLY A 142 15.75 -15.68 1.90
N TYR A 143 16.53 -16.73 1.65
CA TYR A 143 16.66 -17.36 0.31
C TYR A 143 15.34 -17.90 -0.25
N TYR A 144 14.36 -18.21 0.59
CA TYR A 144 13.04 -18.66 0.14
C TYR A 144 12.19 -17.54 -0.48
N ALA A 145 12.63 -16.28 -0.43
CA ALA A 145 12.03 -15.19 -1.20
C ALA A 145 12.42 -15.21 -2.69
N ASN A 146 13.55 -15.85 -3.06
CA ASN A 146 14.07 -15.82 -4.42
C ASN A 146 13.25 -16.57 -5.46
N PRO A 147 12.69 -17.78 -5.18
CA PRO A 147 11.87 -18.48 -6.15
C PRO A 147 10.58 -17.73 -6.47
N TRP A 148 10.32 -17.49 -7.74
CA TRP A 148 9.02 -17.01 -8.18
C TRP A 148 8.03 -18.17 -8.22
N ILE A 149 7.24 -18.31 -7.17
CA ILE A 149 6.27 -19.38 -7.00
C ILE A 149 4.89 -18.80 -7.31
N GLN A 150 4.33 -19.20 -8.45
CA GLN A 150 2.90 -19.03 -8.70
C GLN A 150 2.13 -20.06 -7.87
N GLU A 151 1.05 -19.68 -7.20
CA GLU A 151 0.11 -20.63 -6.62
C GLU A 151 -0.39 -21.58 -7.71
N ARG A 152 0.16 -22.79 -7.74
CA ARG A 152 -0.35 -23.85 -8.58
C ARG A 152 -1.34 -24.66 -7.75
N SER A 153 -2.61 -24.47 -8.00
CA SER A 153 -3.62 -25.39 -7.50
C SER A 153 -3.28 -26.82 -7.95
N GLY A 154 -3.13 -27.75 -7.01
CA GLY A 154 -2.88 -29.15 -7.29
C GLY A 154 -1.41 -29.60 -7.22
N SER A 155 -0.46 -28.75 -6.87
CA SER A 155 0.92 -29.16 -6.61
C SER A 155 1.12 -29.53 -5.15
N ASN A 156 1.63 -30.74 -4.88
CA ASN A 156 2.04 -31.17 -3.53
C ASN A 156 3.46 -30.73 -3.17
N PHE A 157 4.15 -30.02 -4.07
CA PHE A 157 5.53 -29.55 -3.86
C PHE A 157 5.53 -28.05 -3.57
N SER A 158 5.93 -27.69 -2.35
CA SER A 158 6.33 -26.31 -2.03
C SER A 158 7.83 -26.19 -2.08
N VAL A 159 8.34 -25.09 -2.62
CA VAL A 159 9.76 -24.73 -2.47
C VAL A 159 9.87 -23.90 -1.19
N GLY A 160 10.35 -24.53 -0.12
CA GLY A 160 10.46 -23.89 1.18
C GLY A 160 9.16 -23.90 2.01
N PRO A 161 9.14 -23.16 3.12
CA PRO A 161 8.00 -23.10 4.02
C PRO A 161 6.81 -22.36 3.36
N THR A 162 5.59 -22.74 3.73
CA THR A 162 4.36 -22.16 3.13
C THR A 162 4.25 -20.65 3.34
N HIS A 163 4.81 -20.11 4.42
CA HIS A 163 4.80 -18.67 4.67
C HIS A 163 5.79 -17.87 3.81
N SER A 164 6.69 -18.53 3.05
CA SER A 164 7.58 -17.86 2.09
C SER A 164 6.94 -17.62 0.73
N VAL A 165 5.85 -18.33 0.42
CA VAL A 165 5.15 -18.21 -0.86
C VAL A 165 4.74 -16.77 -1.11
N ASP A 166 5.03 -16.28 -2.32
CA ASP A 166 4.63 -14.95 -2.83
C ASP A 166 5.23 -13.74 -2.07
N ARG A 167 6.30 -13.90 -1.30
CA ARG A 167 6.92 -12.74 -0.61
C ARG A 167 7.57 -11.77 -1.59
N SER A 168 8.33 -12.28 -2.56
CA SER A 168 8.89 -11.45 -3.63
C SER A 168 7.81 -10.83 -4.52
N GLY A 169 6.77 -11.58 -4.86
CA GLY A 169 5.63 -11.06 -5.61
C GLY A 169 5.01 -9.85 -4.90
N GLN A 170 4.69 -9.97 -3.62
CA GLN A 170 4.17 -8.86 -2.82
C GLN A 170 5.12 -7.67 -2.75
N TYR A 171 6.43 -7.91 -2.58
CA TYR A 171 7.42 -6.85 -2.60
C TYR A 171 7.41 -6.08 -3.92
N PHE A 172 7.46 -6.76 -5.06
CA PHE A 172 7.43 -6.12 -6.37
C PHE A 172 6.10 -5.43 -6.64
N ASN A 173 4.98 -6.05 -6.29
CA ASN A 173 3.66 -5.47 -6.46
C ASN A 173 3.51 -4.16 -5.69
N PHE A 174 3.94 -4.09 -4.44
CA PHE A 174 3.82 -2.89 -3.60
C PHE A 174 4.74 -1.74 -3.99
N ARG A 175 5.70 -1.92 -4.91
CA ARG A 175 6.51 -0.77 -5.42
C ARG A 175 5.65 0.31 -6.08
N LYS A 176 4.50 -0.05 -6.65
CA LYS A 176 3.52 0.90 -7.21
C LYS A 176 2.78 1.73 -6.14
N ALA A 177 2.81 1.35 -4.86
CA ALA A 177 2.04 2.02 -3.81
C ALA A 177 2.39 3.50 -3.63
N SER A 178 3.64 3.90 -3.90
CA SER A 178 4.07 5.30 -3.89
C SER A 178 3.60 6.09 -5.12
N ILE A 179 3.05 5.44 -6.15
CA ILE A 179 2.67 6.04 -7.42
C ILE A 179 1.15 6.23 -7.51
N TYR A 180 0.36 5.18 -7.28
CA TYR A 180 -1.10 5.26 -7.39
C TYR A 180 -1.73 6.09 -6.25
N GLY A 181 -2.97 6.53 -6.42
CA GLY A 181 -3.64 7.42 -5.48
C GLY A 181 -2.99 8.80 -5.39
N GLY A 182 -2.33 9.23 -6.48
CA GLY A 182 -1.47 10.41 -6.57
C GLY A 182 -0.07 10.13 -6.03
N SER A 183 0.96 10.37 -6.86
CA SER A 183 2.34 10.03 -6.47
C SER A 183 2.78 10.76 -5.20
N ASN A 184 3.74 10.18 -4.48
CA ASN A 184 4.25 10.77 -3.24
C ASN A 184 4.83 12.17 -3.47
N GLU A 185 5.36 12.47 -4.67
CA GLU A 185 5.84 13.80 -5.08
C GLU A 185 4.68 14.80 -5.16
N ILE A 186 3.57 14.42 -5.78
CA ILE A 186 2.36 15.25 -5.86
C ILE A 186 1.77 15.48 -4.46
N GLN A 187 1.80 14.46 -3.60
CA GLN A 187 1.33 14.63 -2.22
C GLN A 187 2.20 15.64 -1.44
N ARG A 188 3.53 15.61 -1.63
CA ARG A 188 4.43 16.62 -1.04
C ARG A 188 4.16 18.02 -1.58
N ASN A 189 3.90 18.16 -2.88
CA ASN A 189 3.50 19.44 -3.48
C ASN A 189 2.19 19.98 -2.91
N ILE A 190 1.21 19.10 -2.65
CA ILE A 190 -0.05 19.50 -2.01
C ILE A 190 0.20 20.02 -0.59
N ILE A 191 1.01 19.33 0.20
CA ILE A 191 1.39 19.76 1.55
C ILE A 191 2.10 21.12 1.48
N ALA A 192 3.08 21.29 0.59
CA ALA A 192 3.82 22.52 0.42
C ALA A 192 2.89 23.70 0.10
N LYS A 193 1.96 23.52 -0.84
CA LYS A 193 0.99 24.56 -1.18
C LYS A 193 0.03 24.89 -0.03
N MET A 194 -0.49 23.89 0.66
CA MET A 194 -1.51 24.07 1.69
C MET A 194 -0.93 24.65 3.01
N ILE A 195 0.31 24.28 3.35
CA ILE A 195 0.92 24.64 4.64
C ILE A 195 1.92 25.80 4.51
N LEU A 196 2.71 25.81 3.42
CA LEU A 196 3.78 26.79 3.25
C LEU A 196 3.40 27.94 2.30
N GLY A 197 2.31 27.79 1.54
CA GLY A 197 1.88 28.78 0.55
C GLY A 197 2.79 28.87 -0.69
N LEU A 198 3.53 27.81 -1.01
CA LEU A 198 4.47 27.73 -2.14
C LEU A 198 3.78 27.34 -3.44
#